data_146787a04296619d79960a818fe737b5
#
_entry.id   146787a04296619d79960a818fe737b5
#
_cell.length_a   1.000
_cell.length_b   1.000
_cell.length_c   1.000
_cell.angle_alpha   90.00
_cell.angle_beta   90.00
_cell.angle_gamma   90.00
#
_symmetry.space_group_name_H-M   'P 1'
#
loop_
_entity.id
_entity.type
_entity.pdbx_description
1 polymer ?
#
loop_
_entity_poly.entity_id
_entity_poly.type
_entity_poly.pdbx_seq_one_letter_code
_entity_poly.pdbx_strand_id
1 'polypeptide(L)'
;MLNSILVILCLIAVSAFFSISEISLAASRKIKLKLLADDGNINAQRVLKMQENPGMFFTVVQIGLNAVAILGGIVGDAAFSPAFYGLLSRYLSPELSEQLSFIISFTLVTSLFILFADLTPKRIGMIAPEAVALRIINPMRFCLFIFRPLVWLFNGMANNIFRLFKIPMVRKDDITSDDIYAVVEAGALAGVLRKQEHELIENVFE
;
A
#
# COMPACT_ATOMS: atom_id res chain seq x y z
N MET A 1 -24.87 -10.63 -15.84
CA MET A 1 -24.11 -11.36 -14.81
C MET A 1 -22.66 -11.67 -15.24
N LEU A 2 -22.40 -12.34 -16.37
CA LEU A 2 -21.03 -12.68 -16.79
C LEU A 2 -20.12 -11.44 -16.91
N ASN A 3 -20.59 -10.40 -17.58
CA ASN A 3 -19.85 -9.14 -17.73
C ASN A 3 -19.55 -8.48 -16.38
N SER A 4 -20.50 -8.48 -15.45
CA SER A 4 -20.30 -7.89 -14.11
C SER A 4 -19.27 -8.67 -13.29
N ILE A 5 -19.29 -10.00 -13.37
CA ILE A 5 -18.30 -10.85 -12.71
C ILE A 5 -16.91 -10.59 -13.28
N LEU A 6 -16.79 -10.46 -14.61
CA LEU A 6 -15.50 -10.17 -15.26
C LEU A 6 -14.95 -8.80 -14.85
N VAL A 7 -15.82 -7.79 -14.73
CA VAL A 7 -15.44 -6.47 -14.20
C VAL A 7 -14.97 -6.57 -12.76
N ILE A 8 -15.67 -7.32 -11.89
CA ILE A 8 -15.27 -7.51 -10.49
C ILE A 8 -13.89 -8.18 -10.41
N LEU A 9 -13.65 -9.24 -11.21
CA LEU A 9 -12.35 -9.89 -11.25
C LEU A 9 -11.24 -8.95 -11.72
N CYS A 10 -11.51 -8.11 -12.72
CA CYS A 10 -10.57 -7.08 -13.18
C CYS A 10 -10.28 -6.06 -12.06
N LEU A 11 -11.32 -5.58 -11.37
CA LEU A 11 -11.15 -4.65 -10.24
C LEU A 11 -10.34 -5.29 -9.11
N ILE A 12 -10.60 -6.56 -8.76
CA ILE A 12 -9.82 -7.30 -7.76
C ILE A 12 -8.35 -7.39 -8.20
N ALA A 13 -8.06 -7.69 -9.47
CA ALA A 13 -6.70 -7.78 -9.98
C ALA A 13 -5.97 -6.43 -9.92
N VAL A 14 -6.65 -5.33 -10.28
CA VAL A 14 -6.09 -3.97 -10.19
C VAL A 14 -5.83 -3.58 -8.74
N SER A 15 -6.77 -3.85 -7.84
CA SER A 15 -6.58 -3.59 -6.40
C SER A 15 -5.43 -4.43 -5.83
N ALA A 16 -5.36 -5.71 -6.17
CA ALA A 16 -4.27 -6.59 -5.76
C ALA A 16 -2.90 -6.09 -6.25
N PHE A 17 -2.83 -5.52 -7.45
CA PHE A 17 -1.62 -4.90 -7.96
C PHE A 17 -1.19 -3.70 -7.11
N PHE A 18 -2.08 -2.79 -6.73
CA PHE A 18 -1.75 -1.67 -5.86
C PHE A 18 -1.38 -2.14 -4.46
N SER A 19 -2.12 -3.09 -3.90
CA SER A 19 -1.91 -3.62 -2.56
C SER A 19 -0.55 -4.35 -2.41
N ILE A 20 -0.17 -5.20 -3.38
CA ILE A 20 1.13 -5.85 -3.39
C ILE A 20 2.27 -4.85 -3.64
N SER A 21 2.03 -3.81 -4.45
CA SER A 21 2.99 -2.75 -4.72
C SER A 21 3.32 -1.97 -3.45
N GLU A 22 2.30 -1.60 -2.69
CA GLU A 22 2.43 -0.88 -1.42
C GLU A 22 3.36 -1.60 -0.46
N ILE A 23 3.04 -2.85 -0.15
CA ILE A 23 3.76 -3.59 0.87
C ILE A 23 5.16 -4.02 0.40
N SER A 24 5.32 -4.36 -0.88
CA SER A 24 6.62 -4.77 -1.38
C SER A 24 7.63 -3.62 -1.40
N LEU A 25 7.20 -2.39 -1.73
CA LEU A 25 8.07 -1.22 -1.63
C LEU A 25 8.42 -0.91 -0.17
N ALA A 26 7.43 -0.94 0.73
CA ALA A 26 7.63 -0.63 2.14
C ALA A 26 8.52 -1.66 2.86
N ALA A 27 8.36 -2.96 2.55
CA ALA A 27 9.08 -4.06 3.19
C ALA A 27 10.46 -4.35 2.55
N SER A 28 10.74 -3.82 1.36
CA SER A 28 12.02 -4.05 0.67
C SER A 28 13.19 -3.40 1.40
N ARG A 29 14.22 -4.19 1.69
CA ARG A 29 15.42 -3.73 2.40
C ARG A 29 16.34 -2.96 1.46
N LYS A 30 16.64 -1.69 1.83
CA LYS A 30 17.51 -0.80 1.04
C LYS A 30 18.89 -1.41 0.77
N ILE A 31 19.47 -2.11 1.74
CA ILE A 31 20.79 -2.75 1.60
C ILE A 31 20.77 -3.79 0.49
N LYS A 32 19.76 -4.64 0.46
CA LYS A 32 19.63 -5.69 -0.58
C LYS A 32 19.38 -5.11 -1.96
N LEU A 33 18.54 -4.08 -2.04
CA LEU A 33 18.30 -3.36 -3.30
C LEU A 33 19.56 -2.65 -3.79
N LYS A 34 20.39 -2.11 -2.87
CA LYS A 34 21.66 -1.46 -3.19
C LYS A 34 22.65 -2.44 -3.82
N LEU A 35 22.83 -3.61 -3.22
CA LEU A 35 23.66 -4.68 -3.78
C LEU A 35 23.21 -5.05 -5.22
N LEU A 36 21.90 -5.26 -5.43
CA LEU A 36 21.36 -5.55 -6.75
C LEU A 36 21.55 -4.40 -7.75
N ALA A 37 21.51 -3.16 -7.29
CA ALA A 37 21.72 -1.98 -8.11
C ALA A 37 23.20 -1.84 -8.52
N ASP A 38 24.13 -2.15 -7.61
CA ASP A 38 25.58 -2.16 -7.86
C ASP A 38 25.95 -3.29 -8.84
N ASP A 39 25.24 -4.41 -8.81
CA ASP A 39 25.33 -5.51 -9.80
C ASP A 39 24.70 -5.15 -11.18
N GLY A 40 24.27 -3.89 -11.38
CA GLY A 40 23.74 -3.41 -12.64
C GLY A 40 22.23 -3.60 -12.84
N ASN A 41 21.47 -3.99 -11.82
CA ASN A 41 20.02 -4.13 -11.95
C ASN A 41 19.30 -2.77 -11.97
N ILE A 42 18.87 -2.34 -13.16
CA ILE A 42 18.20 -1.06 -13.38
C ILE A 42 16.88 -0.95 -12.57
N ASN A 43 16.16 -2.06 -12.37
CA ASN A 43 14.91 -2.02 -11.61
C ASN A 43 15.18 -1.80 -10.13
N ALA A 44 16.27 -2.33 -9.59
CA ALA A 44 16.69 -2.07 -8.21
C ALA A 44 17.01 -0.59 -7.98
N GLN A 45 17.72 0.05 -8.92
CA GLN A 45 17.97 1.50 -8.88
C GLN A 45 16.67 2.32 -8.90
N ARG A 46 15.68 1.89 -9.71
CA ARG A 46 14.37 2.55 -9.77
C ARG A 46 13.58 2.40 -8.47
N VAL A 47 13.62 1.22 -7.84
CA VAL A 47 12.96 0.97 -6.55
C VAL A 47 13.62 1.81 -5.46
N LEU A 48 14.95 1.88 -5.38
CA LEU A 48 15.68 2.72 -4.44
C LEU A 48 15.28 4.19 -4.58
N LYS A 49 15.29 4.70 -5.80
CA LYS A 49 14.86 6.09 -6.09
C LYS A 49 13.42 6.36 -5.65
N MET A 50 12.55 5.36 -5.74
CA MET A 50 11.16 5.48 -5.28
C MET A 50 11.07 5.47 -3.75
N GLN A 51 11.93 4.69 -3.07
CA GLN A 51 12.02 4.68 -1.61
C GLN A 51 12.63 5.97 -1.02
N GLU A 52 13.40 6.74 -1.79
CA GLU A 52 13.93 8.05 -1.37
C GLU A 52 12.82 9.12 -1.28
N ASN A 53 11.84 9.05 -2.20
CA ASN A 53 10.72 9.99 -2.26
C ASN A 53 9.38 9.23 -2.41
N PRO A 54 8.92 8.54 -1.36
CA PRO A 54 7.80 7.62 -1.44
C PRO A 54 6.42 8.31 -1.47
N GLY A 55 6.34 9.60 -1.15
CA GLY A 55 5.07 10.31 -0.98
C GLY A 55 4.16 10.23 -2.20
N MET A 56 4.70 10.48 -3.40
CA MET A 56 3.94 10.37 -4.65
C MET A 56 3.46 8.93 -4.89
N PHE A 57 4.29 7.94 -4.60
CA PHE A 57 3.94 6.54 -4.75
C PHE A 57 2.77 6.16 -3.85
N PHE A 58 2.85 6.44 -2.55
CA PHE A 58 1.77 6.12 -1.61
C PHE A 58 0.48 6.85 -1.96
N THR A 59 0.55 8.11 -2.41
CA THR A 59 -0.64 8.85 -2.86
C THR A 59 -1.31 8.15 -4.05
N VAL A 60 -0.55 7.73 -5.06
CA VAL A 60 -1.10 7.02 -6.23
C VAL A 60 -1.71 5.67 -5.83
N VAL A 61 -1.02 4.91 -4.99
CA VAL A 61 -1.54 3.64 -4.47
C VAL A 61 -2.85 3.85 -3.74
N GLN A 62 -2.91 4.86 -2.85
CA GLN A 62 -4.12 5.18 -2.08
C GLN A 62 -5.29 5.57 -2.98
N ILE A 63 -5.03 6.41 -4.00
CA ILE A 63 -6.04 6.78 -5.00
C ILE A 63 -6.55 5.53 -5.72
N GLY A 64 -5.64 4.67 -6.17
CA GLY A 64 -5.97 3.43 -6.88
C GLY A 64 -6.82 2.49 -6.02
N LEU A 65 -6.37 2.20 -4.80
CA LEU A 65 -7.08 1.32 -3.87
C LEU A 65 -8.48 1.85 -3.54
N ASN A 66 -8.61 3.14 -3.21
CA ASN A 66 -9.90 3.74 -2.86
C ASN A 66 -10.86 3.76 -4.07
N ALA A 67 -10.38 4.16 -5.25
CA ALA A 67 -11.20 4.20 -6.47
C ALA A 67 -11.73 2.80 -6.81
N VAL A 68 -10.86 1.79 -6.76
CA VAL A 68 -11.25 0.40 -7.06
C VAL A 68 -12.19 -0.16 -6.00
N ALA A 69 -12.00 0.15 -4.73
CA ALA A 69 -12.89 -0.30 -3.65
C ALA A 69 -14.31 0.26 -3.81
N ILE A 70 -14.43 1.56 -4.13
CA ILE A 70 -15.72 2.21 -4.39
C ILE A 70 -16.41 1.60 -5.62
N LEU A 71 -15.68 1.48 -6.74
CA LEU A 71 -16.21 0.86 -7.95
C LEU A 71 -16.61 -0.60 -7.73
N GLY A 72 -15.80 -1.34 -6.97
CA GLY A 72 -16.05 -2.73 -6.59
C GLY A 72 -17.35 -2.89 -5.80
N GLY A 73 -17.61 -1.98 -4.85
CA GLY A 73 -18.86 -1.95 -4.09
C GLY A 73 -20.07 -1.69 -4.98
N ILE A 74 -20.01 -0.69 -5.86
CA ILE A 74 -21.11 -0.32 -6.77
C ILE A 74 -21.40 -1.46 -7.77
N VAL A 75 -20.36 -1.97 -8.44
CA VAL A 75 -20.53 -3.04 -9.44
C VAL A 75 -20.94 -4.35 -8.79
N GLY A 76 -20.42 -4.62 -7.59
CA GLY A 76 -20.74 -5.81 -6.81
C GLY A 76 -22.19 -5.83 -6.36
N ASP A 77 -22.70 -4.74 -5.84
CA ASP A 77 -24.12 -4.62 -5.48
C ASP A 77 -25.02 -4.81 -6.71
N ALA A 78 -24.77 -4.09 -7.79
CA ALA A 78 -25.53 -4.22 -9.03
C ALA A 78 -25.49 -5.65 -9.62
N ALA A 79 -24.43 -6.41 -9.37
CA ALA A 79 -24.28 -7.78 -9.87
C ALA A 79 -25.01 -8.82 -9.01
N PHE A 80 -24.96 -8.71 -7.69
CA PHE A 80 -25.39 -9.76 -6.77
C PHE A 80 -26.71 -9.45 -6.07
N SER A 81 -27.03 -8.18 -5.78
CA SER A 81 -28.26 -7.79 -5.07
C SER A 81 -29.54 -8.30 -5.75
N PRO A 82 -29.69 -8.25 -7.11
CA PRO A 82 -30.88 -8.79 -7.76
C PRO A 82 -31.06 -10.30 -7.58
N ALA A 83 -29.96 -11.07 -7.52
CA ALA A 83 -30.00 -12.50 -7.33
C ALA A 83 -30.48 -12.85 -5.91
N PHE A 84 -29.96 -12.16 -4.90
CA PHE A 84 -30.40 -12.33 -3.51
C PHE A 84 -31.83 -11.85 -3.30
N TYR A 85 -32.23 -10.76 -3.93
CA TYR A 85 -33.61 -10.27 -3.90
C TYR A 85 -34.59 -11.33 -4.44
N GLY A 86 -34.28 -11.96 -5.58
CA GLY A 86 -35.12 -13.00 -6.17
C GLY A 86 -35.27 -14.24 -5.29
N LEU A 87 -34.32 -14.52 -4.41
CA LEU A 87 -34.41 -15.59 -3.42
C LEU A 87 -35.22 -15.17 -2.19
N LEU A 88 -34.93 -13.99 -1.64
CA LEU A 88 -35.53 -13.51 -0.38
C LEU A 88 -36.98 -13.09 -0.54
N SER A 89 -37.36 -12.52 -1.68
CA SER A 89 -38.72 -12.08 -1.97
C SER A 89 -39.76 -13.19 -2.00
N ARG A 90 -39.33 -14.47 -1.97
CA ARG A 90 -40.22 -15.62 -1.84
C ARG A 90 -40.69 -15.86 -0.41
N TYR A 91 -39.94 -15.31 0.58
CA TYR A 91 -40.16 -15.62 2.00
C TYR A 91 -40.39 -14.38 2.84
N LEU A 92 -40.00 -13.19 2.36
CA LEU A 92 -40.01 -11.92 3.07
C LEU A 92 -40.80 -10.85 2.32
N SER A 93 -41.17 -9.79 3.03
CA SER A 93 -41.76 -8.61 2.40
C SER A 93 -40.78 -7.96 1.42
N PRO A 94 -41.28 -7.25 0.39
CA PRO A 94 -40.43 -6.58 -0.60
C PRO A 94 -39.37 -5.67 0.02
N GLU A 95 -39.74 -4.87 1.00
CA GLU A 95 -38.86 -3.92 1.70
C GLU A 95 -37.72 -4.63 2.45
N LEU A 96 -38.03 -5.70 3.21
CA LEU A 96 -37.03 -6.49 3.91
C LEU A 96 -36.12 -7.26 2.92
N SER A 97 -36.70 -7.75 1.83
CA SER A 97 -35.93 -8.44 0.80
C SER A 97 -34.91 -7.53 0.13
N GLU A 98 -35.27 -6.28 -0.15
CA GLU A 98 -34.38 -5.28 -0.73
C GLU A 98 -33.21 -4.94 0.21
N GLN A 99 -33.53 -4.62 1.47
CA GLN A 99 -32.51 -4.28 2.47
C GLN A 99 -31.52 -5.44 2.73
N LEU A 100 -32.06 -6.65 2.91
CA LEU A 100 -31.23 -7.83 3.17
C LEU A 100 -30.40 -8.23 1.95
N SER A 101 -30.93 -8.09 0.74
CA SER A 101 -30.20 -8.35 -0.48
C SER A 101 -28.97 -7.43 -0.62
N PHE A 102 -29.15 -6.15 -0.34
CA PHE A 102 -28.06 -5.18 -0.31
C PHE A 102 -27.00 -5.54 0.73
N ILE A 103 -27.40 -5.83 1.97
CA ILE A 103 -26.46 -6.16 3.06
C ILE A 103 -25.68 -7.43 2.73
N ILE A 104 -26.33 -8.48 2.23
CA ILE A 104 -25.68 -9.75 1.86
C ILE A 104 -24.72 -9.53 0.68
N SER A 105 -25.19 -8.84 -0.37
CA SER A 105 -24.36 -8.52 -1.54
C SER A 105 -23.14 -7.71 -1.16
N PHE A 106 -23.32 -6.64 -0.41
CA PHE A 106 -22.23 -5.77 0.07
C PHE A 106 -21.22 -6.55 0.93
N THR A 107 -21.70 -7.35 1.88
CA THR A 107 -20.84 -8.15 2.75
C THR A 107 -20.03 -9.18 1.95
N LEU A 108 -20.68 -9.86 1.01
CA LEU A 108 -20.02 -10.84 0.14
C LEU A 108 -18.91 -10.17 -0.69
N VAL A 109 -19.24 -9.09 -1.40
CA VAL A 109 -18.28 -8.40 -2.27
C VAL A 109 -17.14 -7.81 -1.46
N THR A 110 -17.44 -7.16 -0.34
CA THR A 110 -16.42 -6.60 0.55
C THR A 110 -15.49 -7.70 1.08
N SER A 111 -16.03 -8.85 1.48
CA SER A 111 -15.22 -9.99 1.93
C SER A 111 -14.30 -10.53 0.83
N LEU A 112 -14.78 -10.63 -0.40
CA LEU A 112 -13.98 -11.03 -1.56
C LEU A 112 -12.85 -10.03 -1.83
N PHE A 113 -13.14 -8.72 -1.78
CA PHE A 113 -12.13 -7.69 -1.95
C PHE A 113 -11.08 -7.71 -0.84
N ILE A 114 -11.48 -7.80 0.42
CA ILE A 114 -10.54 -7.90 1.54
C ILE A 114 -9.63 -9.12 1.36
N LEU A 115 -10.17 -10.27 1.02
CA LEU A 115 -9.40 -11.50 0.92
C LEU A 115 -8.47 -11.51 -0.29
N PHE A 116 -8.99 -11.23 -1.49
CA PHE A 116 -8.26 -11.42 -2.75
C PHE A 116 -7.57 -10.14 -3.26
N ALA A 117 -8.11 -8.99 -2.94
CA ALA A 117 -7.56 -7.71 -3.41
C ALA A 117 -6.61 -7.05 -2.40
N ASP A 118 -6.70 -7.38 -1.11
CA ASP A 118 -5.86 -6.76 -0.07
C ASP A 118 -5.02 -7.77 0.72
N LEU A 119 -5.61 -8.67 1.50
CA LEU A 119 -4.87 -9.54 2.42
C LEU A 119 -3.92 -10.51 1.70
N THR A 120 -4.40 -11.22 0.69
CA THR A 120 -3.60 -12.22 -0.04
C THR A 120 -2.42 -11.58 -0.78
N PRO A 121 -2.60 -10.49 -1.56
CA PRO A 121 -1.50 -9.80 -2.22
C PRO A 121 -0.47 -9.23 -1.25
N LYS A 122 -0.90 -8.66 -0.12
CA LYS A 122 0.01 -8.14 0.91
C LYS A 122 0.87 -9.26 1.52
N ARG A 123 0.29 -10.42 1.79
CA ARG A 123 1.07 -11.58 2.28
C ARG A 123 2.13 -12.02 1.26
N ILE A 124 1.78 -12.10 -0.02
CA ILE A 124 2.73 -12.44 -1.09
C ILE A 124 3.84 -11.38 -1.15
N GLY A 125 3.50 -10.10 -1.09
CA GLY A 125 4.46 -9.00 -1.10
C GLY A 125 5.43 -9.01 0.07
N MET A 126 5.00 -9.49 1.25
CA MET A 126 5.85 -9.62 2.43
C MET A 126 6.81 -10.82 2.39
N ILE A 127 6.48 -11.91 1.71
CA ILE A 127 7.32 -13.11 1.63
C ILE A 127 8.61 -12.82 0.85
N ALA A 128 8.52 -12.12 -0.27
CA ALA A 128 9.65 -11.82 -1.14
C ALA A 128 9.60 -10.38 -1.65
N PRO A 129 9.70 -9.38 -0.77
CA PRO A 129 9.39 -7.98 -1.08
C PRO A 129 10.29 -7.42 -2.18
N GLU A 130 11.59 -7.71 -2.18
CA GLU A 130 12.49 -7.21 -3.21
C GLU A 130 12.19 -7.82 -4.59
N ALA A 131 11.95 -9.12 -4.66
CA ALA A 131 11.63 -9.79 -5.92
C ALA A 131 10.33 -9.28 -6.53
N VAL A 132 9.33 -9.03 -5.70
CA VAL A 132 8.05 -8.45 -6.12
C VAL A 132 8.25 -6.99 -6.54
N ALA A 133 8.90 -6.16 -5.73
CA ALA A 133 9.18 -4.76 -6.05
C ALA A 133 9.87 -4.58 -7.40
N LEU A 134 10.87 -5.42 -7.71
CA LEU A 134 11.58 -5.41 -8.99
C LEU A 134 10.68 -5.72 -10.20
N ARG A 135 9.66 -6.56 -10.02
CA ARG A 135 8.73 -6.93 -11.11
C ARG A 135 7.68 -5.86 -11.36
N ILE A 136 7.17 -5.24 -10.28
CA ILE A 136 6.07 -4.27 -10.37
C ILE A 136 6.53 -2.84 -10.65
N ILE A 137 7.83 -2.53 -10.50
CA ILE A 137 8.33 -1.15 -10.59
C ILE A 137 7.98 -0.48 -11.92
N ASN A 138 8.04 -1.21 -13.04
CA ASN A 138 7.77 -0.65 -14.36
C ASN A 138 6.28 -0.32 -14.56
N PRO A 139 5.31 -1.24 -14.36
CA PRO A 139 3.90 -0.88 -14.41
C PRO A 139 3.52 0.19 -13.38
N MET A 140 4.15 0.18 -12.20
CA MET A 140 3.89 1.21 -11.20
C MET A 140 4.37 2.60 -11.64
N ARG A 141 5.52 2.70 -12.31
CA ARG A 141 5.98 3.98 -12.91
C ARG A 141 5.01 4.51 -13.96
N PHE A 142 4.41 3.64 -14.74
CA PHE A 142 3.36 4.03 -15.69
C PHE A 142 2.12 4.59 -14.97
N CYS A 143 1.68 3.95 -13.90
CA CYS A 143 0.61 4.49 -13.04
C CYS A 143 0.98 5.85 -12.47
N LEU A 144 2.20 6.02 -11.92
CA LEU A 144 2.68 7.29 -11.40
C LEU A 144 2.66 8.40 -12.45
N PHE A 145 3.01 8.09 -13.68
CA PHE A 145 2.97 9.06 -14.78
C PHE A 145 1.53 9.50 -15.10
N ILE A 146 0.59 8.56 -15.21
CA ILE A 146 -0.83 8.85 -15.49
C ILE A 146 -1.47 9.65 -14.35
N PHE A 147 -1.21 9.26 -13.10
CA PHE A 147 -1.84 9.90 -11.93
C PHE A 147 -1.14 11.19 -11.48
N ARG A 148 -0.02 11.56 -12.08
CA ARG A 148 0.76 12.76 -11.72
C ARG A 148 -0.07 14.04 -11.61
N PRO A 149 -0.96 14.37 -12.56
CA PRO A 149 -1.76 15.59 -12.46
C PRO A 149 -2.74 15.54 -11.29
N LEU A 150 -3.32 14.37 -11.01
CA LEU A 150 -4.24 14.19 -9.90
C LEU A 150 -3.53 14.29 -8.55
N VAL A 151 -2.33 13.71 -8.44
CA VAL A 151 -1.49 13.81 -7.24
C VAL A 151 -1.10 15.26 -6.97
N TRP A 152 -0.73 16.01 -8.03
CA TRP A 152 -0.42 17.45 -7.90
C TRP A 152 -1.63 18.22 -7.33
N LEU A 153 -2.83 17.96 -7.83
CA LEU A 153 -4.06 18.58 -7.33
C LEU A 153 -4.29 18.25 -5.85
N PHE A 154 -4.23 16.98 -5.47
CA PHE A 154 -4.48 16.56 -4.08
C PHE A 154 -3.41 17.06 -3.12
N ASN A 155 -2.14 17.05 -3.50
CA ASN A 155 -1.07 17.61 -2.68
C ASN A 155 -1.25 19.14 -2.51
N GLY A 156 -1.69 19.84 -3.55
CA GLY A 156 -2.02 21.26 -3.45
C GLY A 156 -3.15 21.52 -2.45
N MET A 157 -4.20 20.72 -2.50
CA MET A 157 -5.32 20.80 -1.53
C MET A 157 -4.86 20.47 -0.11
N ALA A 158 -4.11 19.39 0.07
CA ALA A 158 -3.56 19.00 1.38
C ALA A 158 -2.64 20.06 1.97
N ASN A 159 -1.76 20.66 1.16
CA ASN A 159 -0.88 21.74 1.59
C ASN A 159 -1.67 22.99 2.04
N ASN A 160 -2.77 23.30 1.37
CA ASN A 160 -3.65 24.40 1.78
C ASN A 160 -4.31 24.12 3.14
N ILE A 161 -4.77 22.87 3.36
CA ILE A 161 -5.31 22.43 4.65
C ILE A 161 -4.25 22.54 5.75
N PHE A 162 -3.01 22.06 5.50
CA PHE A 162 -1.91 22.14 6.48
C PHE A 162 -1.57 23.59 6.83
N ARG A 163 -1.58 24.50 5.83
CA ARG A 163 -1.39 25.93 6.08
C ARG A 163 -2.50 26.52 6.94
N LEU A 164 -3.76 26.14 6.67
CA LEU A 164 -4.92 26.63 7.44
C LEU A 164 -4.83 26.21 8.91
N PHE A 165 -4.42 24.96 9.17
CA PHE A 165 -4.27 24.43 10.52
C PHE A 165 -2.88 24.66 11.14
N LYS A 166 -1.98 25.40 10.45
CA LYS A 166 -0.59 25.66 10.90
C LYS A 166 0.20 24.38 11.25
N ILE A 167 -0.07 23.27 10.55
CA ILE A 167 0.63 22.01 10.74
C ILE A 167 2.01 22.10 10.04
N PRO A 168 3.12 21.80 10.70
CA PRO A 168 4.44 21.82 10.08
C PRO A 168 4.52 20.74 8.98
N MET A 169 4.92 21.14 7.75
CA MET A 169 4.99 20.26 6.59
C MET A 169 6.25 19.40 6.54
N VAL A 170 7.24 19.70 7.35
CA VAL A 170 8.54 19.01 7.37
C VAL A 170 8.71 18.36 8.74
N ARG A 171 8.84 17.04 8.74
CA ARG A 171 9.35 16.32 9.89
C ARG A 171 10.84 16.67 10.00
N LYS A 172 11.24 17.30 11.10
CA LYS A 172 12.66 17.43 11.44
C LYS A 172 13.12 16.04 11.89
N ASP A 173 13.67 15.27 10.96
CA ASP A 173 14.41 14.04 11.31
C ASP A 173 15.83 14.47 11.72
N ASP A 174 15.93 15.29 12.77
CA ASP A 174 17.21 15.58 13.40
C ASP A 174 17.62 14.29 14.14
N ILE A 175 18.70 13.67 13.69
CA ILE A 175 19.29 12.52 14.38
C ILE A 175 19.73 13.04 15.77
N THR A 176 19.12 12.52 16.80
CA THR A 176 19.46 12.86 18.18
C THR A 176 20.61 11.97 18.69
N SER A 177 21.30 12.41 19.73
CA SER A 177 22.31 11.58 20.40
C SER A 177 21.72 10.24 20.84
N ASP A 178 20.47 10.24 21.30
CA ASP A 178 19.74 9.03 21.72
C ASP A 178 19.52 8.04 20.55
N ASP A 179 19.29 8.53 19.34
CA ASP A 179 19.17 7.67 18.14
C ASP A 179 20.50 6.99 17.82
N ILE A 180 21.62 7.70 18.01
CA ILE A 180 22.96 7.16 17.81
C ILE A 180 23.26 6.09 18.87
N TYR A 181 22.95 6.36 20.14
CA TYR A 181 23.09 5.39 21.21
C TYR A 181 22.28 4.12 20.96
N ALA A 182 21.01 4.26 20.55
CA ALA A 182 20.14 3.13 20.25
C ALA A 182 20.69 2.24 19.11
N VAL A 183 21.28 2.85 18.07
CA VAL A 183 21.90 2.11 16.95
C VAL A 183 23.18 1.39 17.40
N VAL A 184 24.01 2.02 18.23
CA VAL A 184 25.26 1.44 18.78
C VAL A 184 24.94 0.26 19.68
N GLU A 185 23.95 0.40 20.58
CA GLU A 185 23.50 -0.67 21.48
C GLU A 185 22.91 -1.86 20.69
N ALA A 186 22.06 -1.57 19.69
CA ALA A 186 21.52 -2.61 18.80
C ALA A 186 22.65 -3.35 18.04
N GLY A 187 23.70 -2.64 17.61
CA GLY A 187 24.88 -3.22 16.96
C GLY A 187 25.69 -4.13 17.90
N ALA A 188 25.83 -3.74 19.15
CA ALA A 188 26.48 -4.55 20.17
C ALA A 188 25.69 -5.82 20.50
N LEU A 189 24.36 -5.71 20.68
CA LEU A 189 23.46 -6.86 20.91
C LEU A 189 23.42 -7.83 19.72
N ALA A 190 23.50 -7.31 18.49
CA ALA A 190 23.56 -8.11 17.28
C ALA A 190 24.93 -8.75 17.02
N GLY A 191 25.96 -8.49 17.86
CA GLY A 191 27.31 -9.00 17.68
C GLY A 191 28.08 -8.38 16.51
N VAL A 192 27.59 -7.29 15.95
CA VAL A 192 28.24 -6.54 14.85
C VAL A 192 29.38 -5.67 15.41
N LEU A 193 29.23 -5.16 16.62
CA LEU A 193 30.25 -4.41 17.37
C LEU A 193 30.88 -5.30 18.43
N ARG A 194 32.24 -5.23 18.54
CA ARG A 194 32.97 -5.85 19.65
C ARG A 194 32.79 -5.01 20.91
N LYS A 195 32.89 -5.65 22.07
CA LYS A 195 32.71 -4.97 23.36
C LYS A 195 33.62 -3.75 23.52
N GLN A 196 34.88 -3.85 23.06
CA GLN A 196 35.85 -2.74 23.09
C GLN A 196 35.47 -1.59 22.15
N GLU A 197 34.86 -1.89 20.99
CA GLU A 197 34.39 -0.89 20.03
C GLU A 197 33.17 -0.15 20.58
N HIS A 198 32.28 -0.85 21.26
CA HIS A 198 31.12 -0.26 21.94
C HIS A 198 31.56 0.71 23.04
N GLU A 199 32.48 0.30 23.94
CA GLU A 199 33.04 1.12 25.03
C GLU A 199 33.75 2.38 24.47
N LEU A 200 34.47 2.25 23.35
CA LEU A 200 35.13 3.39 22.72
C LEU A 200 34.13 4.41 22.16
N ILE A 201 33.05 3.95 21.54
CA ILE A 201 32.02 4.84 21.01
C ILE A 201 31.27 5.54 22.14
N GLU A 202 30.95 4.84 23.22
CA GLU A 202 30.29 5.37 24.40
C GLU A 202 31.10 6.50 25.04
N ASN A 203 32.42 6.30 25.23
CA ASN A 203 33.34 7.30 25.77
C ASN A 203 33.57 8.54 24.88
N VAL A 204 33.29 8.45 23.58
CA VAL A 204 33.38 9.61 22.66
C VAL A 204 32.14 10.50 22.73
N PHE A 205 31.00 9.96 23.15
CA PHE A 205 29.74 10.69 23.25
C PHE A 205 29.41 11.17 24.67
N GLU A 206 30.18 10.72 25.73
CA GLU A 206 30.20 11.32 27.08
C GLU A 206 31.06 12.59 27.09
#